data_ede6d02096d43973e3c12722dc133e71
#
_entry.id   ede6d02096d43973e3c12722dc133e71
#
_cell.length_a   1.000
_cell.length_b   1.000
_cell.length_c   1.000
_cell.angle_alpha   90.00
_cell.angle_beta   90.00
_cell.angle_gamma   90.00
#
_symmetry.space_group_name_H-M   'P 1'
#
loop_
_entity.id
_entity.type
_entity.pdbx_description
1 polymer ?
#
loop_
_entity_poly.entity_id
_entity_poly.type
_entity_poly.pdbx_seq_one_letter_code
_entity_poly.pdbx_strand_id
1 'polypeptide(L)'
;MRKGYLLGWMLLASSVCMGAGLPQKINTFPITDVRLISGPFKHAESMDICYLLGLAPDRLLAPYMKEAGLQPKAENYPNWENTGLDGHIGGHYLSALSYMYASTGDEEIGKRLDYFLSEMKRCQEASGNGYLCGVPNGKAIWNEIKNGKIDANPFGLNNRWVPLYNIHKTYAGLRDAYVIAGKEEAEGMLIALTDWMLNTVSTLTDEQIQDMLRSEHGGLNEVFADVYGLTGEKKYLDLAKRFSHRVVLNPLLEKKDQLTGMHANTQIPKVIGFKRIADLDGEKAWSDASDFFWHTVVNNRSVSIGGNSVREHFHKADDFSSMMTSEQGPETCNTYNMLRLTKMLYQTSGDMAYMDYYERALYNHILSSQNPVQGGLVYFTPMRSGHYRVYSQPQSCFWCCAGSGMENHVKYGEMIYASRKDELIVNMFISSVLEWKEYGMTFTQETSFPEKESTRMVLHTDKSKKMKVSLRCPEWIDKSKLAFAVKGKKAEATVTEGYYTIERKWQEGDAIEMT
;
A
#
# COMPACT_ATOMS: atom_id res chain seq x y z
N MET A 1 30.61 -5.98 -37.83
CA MET A 1 30.63 -7.16 -36.91
C MET A 1 30.68 -6.61 -35.48
N ARG A 2 29.54 -6.44 -34.82
CA ARG A 2 29.43 -6.09 -33.38
C ARG A 2 28.86 -7.31 -32.68
N LYS A 3 29.68 -7.92 -31.82
CA LYS A 3 29.25 -9.04 -30.95
C LYS A 3 28.40 -8.49 -29.82
N GLY A 4 27.12 -8.86 -29.81
CA GLY A 4 26.25 -8.62 -28.67
C GLY A 4 26.57 -9.61 -27.56
N TYR A 5 26.82 -9.10 -26.36
CA TYR A 5 26.92 -9.90 -25.15
C TYR A 5 25.52 -10.05 -24.56
N LEU A 6 24.96 -11.27 -24.67
CA LEU A 6 23.85 -11.70 -23.81
C LEU A 6 24.42 -11.90 -22.39
N LEU A 7 24.10 -11.01 -21.47
CA LEU A 7 24.23 -11.30 -20.04
C LEU A 7 22.97 -12.07 -19.61
N GLY A 8 23.13 -13.37 -19.47
CA GLY A 8 22.14 -14.22 -18.79
C GLY A 8 22.21 -13.94 -17.28
N TRP A 9 21.14 -13.42 -16.71
CA TRP A 9 20.95 -13.32 -15.27
C TRP A 9 20.69 -14.72 -14.71
N MET A 10 21.72 -15.37 -14.20
CA MET A 10 21.56 -16.48 -13.25
C MET A 10 21.26 -15.88 -11.88
N LEU A 11 19.99 -15.93 -11.47
CA LEU A 11 19.61 -15.82 -10.07
C LEU A 11 20.26 -17.00 -9.32
N LEU A 12 21.36 -16.75 -8.63
CA LEU A 12 21.87 -17.65 -7.59
C LEU A 12 20.84 -17.64 -6.44
N ALA A 13 19.95 -18.62 -6.47
CA ALA A 13 19.13 -18.96 -5.32
C ALA A 13 20.05 -19.52 -4.23
N SER A 14 20.57 -18.65 -3.36
CA SER A 14 21.06 -19.06 -2.06
C SER A 14 19.85 -19.56 -1.27
N SER A 15 19.75 -20.89 -1.12
CA SER A 15 18.74 -21.52 -0.25
C SER A 15 19.07 -21.21 1.21
N VAL A 16 18.68 -20.01 1.65
CA VAL A 16 18.52 -19.72 3.07
C VAL A 16 17.29 -20.53 3.49
N CYS A 17 17.42 -21.38 4.51
CA CYS A 17 16.30 -22.01 5.19
C CYS A 17 15.46 -20.92 5.85
N MET A 18 14.63 -20.22 5.06
CA MET A 18 13.53 -19.42 5.59
C MET A 18 12.51 -20.38 6.19
N GLY A 19 11.98 -20.09 7.37
CA GLY A 19 10.81 -20.79 7.89
C GLY A 19 9.76 -20.88 6.80
N ALA A 20 9.03 -21.99 6.71
CA ALA A 20 7.98 -22.14 5.70
C ALA A 20 6.88 -21.11 5.97
N GLY A 21 6.92 -20.00 5.27
CA GLY A 21 5.88 -18.96 5.32
C GLY A 21 4.49 -19.52 4.93
N LEU A 22 3.45 -18.74 5.18
CA LEU A 22 2.09 -19.13 4.78
C LEU A 22 2.00 -19.20 3.25
N PRO A 23 1.45 -20.29 2.68
CA PRO A 23 1.34 -20.43 1.23
C PRO A 23 0.35 -19.40 0.68
N GLN A 24 0.75 -18.72 -0.38
CA GLN A 24 -0.16 -17.88 -1.16
C GLN A 24 -0.94 -18.75 -2.15
N LYS A 25 -2.27 -18.59 -2.17
CA LYS A 25 -3.15 -19.26 -3.13
C LYS A 25 -3.27 -18.49 -4.45
N ILE A 26 -3.17 -17.18 -4.37
CA ILE A 26 -3.33 -16.24 -5.48
C ILE A 26 -2.08 -15.37 -5.57
N ASN A 27 -1.53 -15.22 -6.77
CA ASN A 27 -0.44 -14.31 -7.05
C ASN A 27 -0.97 -13.07 -7.79
N THR A 28 -0.69 -11.88 -7.30
CA THR A 28 -0.94 -10.65 -8.04
C THR A 28 0.23 -10.36 -8.96
N PHE A 29 -0.04 -9.71 -10.10
CA PHE A 29 1.04 -9.30 -11.00
C PHE A 29 1.82 -8.11 -10.43
N PRO A 30 3.13 -8.03 -10.71
CA PRO A 30 3.89 -6.81 -10.45
C PRO A 30 3.22 -5.61 -11.13
N ILE A 31 3.21 -4.47 -10.46
CA ILE A 31 2.59 -3.26 -11.02
C ILE A 31 3.29 -2.80 -12.31
N THR A 32 4.56 -3.17 -12.50
CA THR A 32 5.33 -2.96 -13.73
C THR A 32 4.73 -3.64 -14.95
N ASP A 33 3.93 -4.68 -14.75
CA ASP A 33 3.37 -5.50 -15.82
C ASP A 33 1.94 -5.08 -16.19
N VAL A 34 1.36 -4.10 -15.44
CA VAL A 34 0.00 -3.60 -15.67
C VAL A 34 0.04 -2.11 -16.01
N ARG A 35 -0.62 -1.72 -17.11
CA ARG A 35 -0.74 -0.32 -17.57
C ARG A 35 -2.19 0.07 -17.73
N LEU A 36 -2.59 1.18 -17.12
CA LEU A 36 -3.88 1.79 -17.36
C LEU A 36 -3.88 2.49 -18.73
N ILE A 37 -4.95 2.35 -19.51
CA ILE A 37 -5.02 2.92 -20.86
C ILE A 37 -6.10 3.98 -21.03
N SER A 38 -7.21 3.91 -20.28
CA SER A 38 -8.30 4.89 -20.37
C SER A 38 -9.20 4.87 -19.13
N GLY A 39 -10.18 5.76 -19.11
CA GLY A 39 -11.21 5.82 -18.07
C GLY A 39 -10.82 6.63 -16.84
N PRO A 40 -11.68 6.63 -15.79
CA PRO A 40 -11.52 7.49 -14.64
C PRO A 40 -10.24 7.21 -13.83
N PHE A 41 -9.81 5.96 -13.76
CA PHE A 41 -8.58 5.59 -13.06
C PHE A 41 -7.32 6.09 -13.79
N LYS A 42 -7.31 6.01 -15.13
CA LYS A 42 -6.21 6.60 -15.92
C LYS A 42 -6.16 8.11 -15.79
N HIS A 43 -7.33 8.77 -15.74
CA HIS A 43 -7.40 10.20 -15.50
C HIS A 43 -6.83 10.55 -14.13
N ALA A 44 -7.22 9.83 -13.07
CA ALA A 44 -6.74 10.04 -11.72
C ALA A 44 -5.22 9.81 -11.59
N GLU A 45 -4.69 8.76 -12.22
CA GLU A 45 -3.24 8.52 -12.32
C GLU A 45 -2.52 9.70 -12.99
N SER A 46 -3.07 10.24 -14.09
CA SER A 46 -2.48 11.38 -14.80
C SER A 46 -2.52 12.66 -13.97
N MET A 47 -3.58 12.89 -13.20
CA MET A 47 -3.68 14.01 -12.27
C MET A 47 -2.66 13.89 -11.14
N ASP A 48 -2.38 12.68 -10.68
CA ASP A 48 -1.41 12.44 -9.63
C ASP A 48 0.04 12.62 -10.13
N ILE A 49 0.34 12.26 -11.40
CA ILE A 49 1.62 12.65 -12.05
C ILE A 49 1.81 14.17 -11.96
N CYS A 50 0.79 14.94 -12.33
CA CYS A 50 0.86 16.40 -12.26
C CYS A 50 1.06 16.89 -10.81
N TYR A 51 0.41 16.25 -9.83
CA TYR A 51 0.56 16.58 -8.42
C TYR A 51 1.99 16.31 -7.95
N LEU A 52 2.54 15.12 -8.21
CA LEU A 52 3.89 14.72 -7.82
C LEU A 52 4.97 15.61 -8.46
N LEU A 53 4.85 15.89 -9.76
CA LEU A 53 5.80 16.76 -10.47
C LEU A 53 5.66 18.24 -10.07
N GLY A 54 4.49 18.65 -9.60
CA GLY A 54 4.23 20.00 -9.07
C GLY A 54 4.88 20.28 -7.72
N LEU A 55 5.27 19.25 -6.96
CA LEU A 55 5.98 19.40 -5.69
C LEU A 55 7.47 19.68 -5.92
N ALA A 56 8.03 20.60 -5.14
CA ALA A 56 9.48 20.90 -5.14
C ALA A 56 10.21 19.90 -4.24
N PRO A 57 11.05 19.00 -4.77
CA PRO A 57 11.71 17.96 -3.98
C PRO A 57 12.63 18.52 -2.92
N ASP A 58 13.32 19.62 -3.18
CA ASP A 58 14.23 20.26 -2.20
C ASP A 58 13.51 20.75 -0.95
N ARG A 59 12.22 21.12 -1.06
CA ARG A 59 11.41 21.50 0.09
C ARG A 59 11.03 20.29 0.95
N LEU A 60 10.79 19.12 0.33
CA LEU A 60 10.51 17.86 1.02
C LEU A 60 11.79 17.23 1.60
N LEU A 61 12.94 17.50 1.01
CA LEU A 61 14.28 17.07 1.48
C LEU A 61 14.80 17.95 2.62
N ALA A 62 14.32 19.18 2.74
CA ALA A 62 14.82 20.14 3.72
C ALA A 62 14.83 19.61 5.16
N PRO A 63 13.77 18.92 5.68
CA PRO A 63 13.80 18.32 7.01
C PRO A 63 14.94 17.31 7.19
N TYR A 64 15.15 16.44 6.21
CA TYR A 64 16.21 15.42 6.24
C TYR A 64 17.60 16.04 6.25
N MET A 65 17.82 17.09 5.44
CA MET A 65 19.08 17.82 5.40
C MET A 65 19.38 18.51 6.73
N LYS A 66 18.37 19.18 7.33
CA LYS A 66 18.49 19.82 8.65
C LYS A 66 18.91 18.80 9.71
N GLU A 67 18.22 17.66 9.77
CA GLU A 67 18.49 16.62 10.75
C GLU A 67 19.84 15.92 10.53
N ALA A 68 20.30 15.82 9.28
CA ALA A 68 21.62 15.33 8.92
C ALA A 68 22.76 16.34 9.23
N GLY A 69 22.43 17.58 9.56
CA GLY A 69 23.40 18.67 9.75
C GLY A 69 23.93 19.27 8.45
N LEU A 70 23.20 19.06 7.35
CA LEU A 70 23.50 19.64 6.04
C LEU A 70 22.72 20.94 5.84
N GLN A 71 23.26 21.83 4.98
CA GLN A 71 22.53 23.04 4.58
C GLN A 71 21.39 22.67 3.63
N PRO A 72 20.11 22.97 3.97
CA PRO A 72 18.98 22.77 3.07
C PRO A 72 19.11 23.62 1.80
N LYS A 73 18.62 23.08 0.68
CA LYS A 73 18.57 23.79 -0.60
C LYS A 73 17.33 24.69 -0.72
N ALA A 74 16.30 24.44 0.10
CA ALA A 74 15.06 25.20 0.17
C ALA A 74 14.48 25.17 1.58
N GLU A 75 13.50 26.04 1.86
CA GLU A 75 12.71 25.97 3.09
C GLU A 75 11.69 24.82 3.04
N ASN A 76 11.37 24.24 4.21
CA ASN A 76 10.32 23.23 4.36
C ASN A 76 9.00 23.72 3.74
N TYR A 77 8.17 22.77 3.34
CA TYR A 77 6.76 23.06 3.11
C TYR A 77 6.06 23.47 4.42
N PRO A 78 4.96 24.24 4.34
CA PRO A 78 4.18 24.62 5.51
C PRO A 78 3.33 23.48 6.07
N ASN A 79 2.45 23.80 7.00
CA ASN A 79 1.52 22.88 7.64
C ASN A 79 2.27 21.84 8.48
N TRP A 80 1.95 20.55 8.39
CA TRP A 80 2.59 19.53 9.21
C TRP A 80 4.09 19.33 8.90
N GLU A 81 4.54 19.73 7.71
CA GLU A 81 5.95 19.67 7.30
C GLU A 81 6.86 20.72 7.97
N ASN A 82 6.32 21.63 8.78
CA ASN A 82 7.12 22.60 9.55
C ASN A 82 6.57 22.86 10.98
N THR A 83 5.75 21.95 11.50
CA THR A 83 5.13 22.09 12.82
C THR A 83 5.42 20.91 13.75
N GLY A 84 6.39 20.06 13.41
CA GLY A 84 6.86 18.94 14.23
C GLY A 84 6.70 17.56 13.59
N LEU A 85 5.99 17.45 12.47
CA LEU A 85 5.90 16.22 11.67
C LEU A 85 6.76 16.30 10.40
N ASP A 86 7.74 17.17 10.43
CA ASP A 86 8.65 17.47 9.31
C ASP A 86 9.24 16.18 8.72
N GLY A 87 9.16 16.02 7.42
CA GLY A 87 9.74 14.89 6.69
C GLY A 87 8.82 13.68 6.45
N HIS A 88 7.62 13.62 7.07
CA HIS A 88 6.73 12.47 6.82
C HIS A 88 6.24 12.41 5.36
N ILE A 89 5.96 13.56 4.74
CA ILE A 89 5.58 13.61 3.32
C ILE A 89 6.74 13.20 2.42
N GLY A 90 7.98 13.46 2.80
CA GLY A 90 9.15 12.99 2.04
C GLY A 90 9.18 11.47 1.88
N GLY A 91 8.84 10.73 2.94
CA GLY A 91 8.71 9.26 2.88
C GLY A 91 7.56 8.81 1.97
N HIS A 92 6.38 9.41 2.11
CA HIS A 92 5.23 9.15 1.23
C HIS A 92 5.53 9.49 -0.24
N TYR A 93 6.23 10.60 -0.47
CA TYR A 93 6.62 11.04 -1.81
C TYR A 93 7.57 10.04 -2.47
N LEU A 94 8.54 9.51 -1.73
CA LEU A 94 9.44 8.46 -2.24
C LEU A 94 8.66 7.19 -2.63
N SER A 95 7.70 6.76 -1.80
CA SER A 95 6.78 5.64 -2.13
C SER A 95 5.98 5.94 -3.40
N ALA A 96 5.33 7.11 -3.46
CA ALA A 96 4.50 7.51 -4.59
C ALA A 96 5.30 7.59 -5.90
N LEU A 97 6.49 8.20 -5.89
CA LEU A 97 7.38 8.24 -7.05
C LEU A 97 7.77 6.83 -7.51
N SER A 98 8.06 5.94 -6.56
CA SER A 98 8.44 4.55 -6.84
C SER A 98 7.32 3.78 -7.54
N TYR A 99 6.11 3.85 -7.00
CA TYR A 99 4.93 3.24 -7.62
C TYR A 99 4.56 3.88 -8.96
N MET A 100 4.61 5.22 -9.05
CA MET A 100 4.28 5.93 -10.29
C MET A 100 5.26 5.58 -11.42
N TYR A 101 6.56 5.55 -11.12
CA TYR A 101 7.56 5.11 -12.09
C TYR A 101 7.32 3.65 -12.53
N ALA A 102 7.08 2.75 -11.59
CA ALA A 102 6.80 1.35 -11.89
C ALA A 102 5.51 1.17 -12.71
N SER A 103 4.43 1.90 -12.39
CA SER A 103 3.13 1.77 -13.07
C SER A 103 3.07 2.43 -14.44
N THR A 104 3.87 3.47 -14.70
CA THR A 104 3.78 4.26 -15.94
C THR A 104 5.02 4.19 -16.81
N GLY A 105 6.21 4.04 -16.22
CA GLY A 105 7.49 4.21 -16.90
C GLY A 105 7.80 5.68 -17.25
N ASP A 106 7.12 6.66 -16.64
CA ASP A 106 7.33 8.08 -16.92
C ASP A 106 8.75 8.51 -16.57
N GLU A 107 9.47 9.06 -17.56
CA GLU A 107 10.89 9.41 -17.44
C GLU A 107 11.13 10.57 -16.46
N GLU A 108 10.22 11.55 -16.37
CA GLU A 108 10.37 12.68 -15.46
C GLU A 108 10.14 12.26 -14.01
N ILE A 109 9.18 11.35 -13.78
CA ILE A 109 9.02 10.69 -12.47
C ILE A 109 10.26 9.87 -12.12
N GLY A 110 10.82 9.12 -13.09
CA GLY A 110 12.06 8.37 -12.90
C GLY A 110 13.25 9.25 -12.48
N LYS A 111 13.48 10.36 -13.19
CA LYS A 111 14.52 11.34 -12.85
C LYS A 111 14.30 11.97 -11.47
N ARG A 112 13.04 12.27 -11.14
CA ARG A 112 12.65 12.82 -9.84
C ARG A 112 12.92 11.83 -8.71
N LEU A 113 12.60 10.56 -8.92
CA LEU A 113 12.86 9.45 -8.00
C LEU A 113 14.38 9.31 -7.74
N ASP A 114 15.19 9.27 -8.79
CA ASP A 114 16.64 9.14 -8.68
C ASP A 114 17.26 10.32 -7.93
N TYR A 115 16.83 11.54 -8.24
CA TYR A 115 17.29 12.73 -7.54
C TYR A 115 16.92 12.67 -6.05
N PHE A 116 15.67 12.37 -5.73
CA PHE A 116 15.20 12.37 -4.35
C PHE A 116 15.92 11.30 -3.51
N LEU A 117 16.06 10.10 -4.05
CA LEU A 117 16.77 9.00 -3.39
C LEU A 117 18.25 9.32 -3.17
N SER A 118 18.93 9.90 -4.17
CA SER A 118 20.35 10.27 -4.04
C SER A 118 20.58 11.33 -2.95
N GLU A 119 19.70 12.31 -2.81
CA GLU A 119 19.79 13.32 -1.75
C GLU A 119 19.47 12.72 -0.36
N MET A 120 18.51 11.79 -0.26
CA MET A 120 18.27 11.05 0.98
C MET A 120 19.48 10.21 1.38
N LYS A 121 20.14 9.56 0.42
CA LYS A 121 21.37 8.82 0.66
C LYS A 121 22.47 9.72 1.20
N ARG A 122 22.67 10.90 0.61
CA ARG A 122 23.61 11.91 1.11
C ARG A 122 23.32 12.33 2.55
N CYS A 123 22.03 12.46 2.91
CA CYS A 123 21.63 12.75 4.29
C CYS A 123 21.98 11.60 5.25
N GLN A 124 21.74 10.35 4.83
CA GLN A 124 22.08 9.17 5.62
C GLN A 124 23.58 9.02 5.85
N GLU A 125 24.38 9.23 4.80
CA GLU A 125 25.86 9.22 4.85
C GLU A 125 26.39 10.31 5.79
N ALA A 126 25.83 11.52 5.72
CA ALA A 126 26.19 12.62 6.61
C ALA A 126 25.85 12.34 8.09
N SER A 127 24.82 11.55 8.36
CA SER A 127 24.48 11.09 9.72
C SER A 127 25.51 10.10 10.28
N GLY A 128 26.22 9.36 9.44
CA GLY A 128 27.39 8.53 9.78
C GLY A 128 27.08 7.22 10.53
N ASN A 129 25.82 6.93 10.83
CA ASN A 129 25.41 5.77 11.63
C ASN A 129 24.19 5.01 11.08
N GLY A 130 23.80 5.28 9.83
CA GLY A 130 22.62 4.66 9.20
C GLY A 130 21.30 5.41 9.44
N TYR A 131 21.25 6.37 10.34
CA TYR A 131 20.05 7.16 10.64
C TYR A 131 19.62 8.04 9.47
N LEU A 132 18.34 8.05 9.19
CA LEU A 132 17.71 8.89 8.17
C LEU A 132 16.27 9.22 8.60
N CYS A 133 15.99 10.48 8.91
CA CYS A 133 14.66 10.95 9.25
C CYS A 133 14.59 12.48 9.16
N GLY A 134 13.39 13.03 9.04
CA GLY A 134 13.18 14.49 9.05
C GLY A 134 12.66 15.05 10.38
N VAL A 135 12.50 14.22 11.42
CA VAL A 135 11.97 14.64 12.74
C VAL A 135 12.88 15.71 13.36
N PRO A 136 12.37 16.90 13.70
CA PRO A 136 13.19 17.97 14.29
C PRO A 136 13.83 17.54 15.62
N ASN A 137 15.17 17.67 15.73
CA ASN A 137 15.97 17.20 16.86
C ASN A 137 15.79 15.71 17.17
N GLY A 138 15.54 14.88 16.15
CA GLY A 138 15.31 13.44 16.29
C GLY A 138 16.48 12.71 16.95
N LYS A 139 17.72 13.09 16.63
CA LYS A 139 18.93 12.50 17.27
C LYS A 139 18.89 12.55 18.80
N ALA A 140 18.38 13.64 19.37
CA ALA A 140 18.26 13.78 20.83
C ALA A 140 17.22 12.81 21.40
N ILE A 141 16.06 12.66 20.74
CA ILE A 141 14.99 11.75 21.18
C ILE A 141 15.47 10.30 21.15
N TRP A 142 16.10 9.89 20.05
CA TRP A 142 16.60 8.52 19.92
C TRP A 142 17.67 8.19 20.95
N ASN A 143 18.50 9.17 21.33
CA ASN A 143 19.45 9.01 22.43
C ASN A 143 18.74 8.88 23.78
N GLU A 144 17.69 9.63 24.06
CA GLU A 144 16.87 9.49 25.26
C GLU A 144 16.25 8.08 25.34
N ILE A 145 15.65 7.62 24.24
CA ILE A 145 15.04 6.28 24.13
C ILE A 145 16.10 5.20 24.37
N LYS A 146 17.26 5.28 23.73
CA LYS A 146 18.37 4.34 23.91
C LYS A 146 18.81 4.22 25.37
N ASN A 147 18.71 5.31 26.14
CA ASN A 147 18.99 5.34 27.57
C ASN A 147 17.77 4.95 28.45
N GLY A 148 16.72 4.40 27.86
CA GLY A 148 15.55 3.89 28.58
C GLY A 148 14.57 4.96 29.04
N LYS A 149 14.73 6.23 28.64
CA LYS A 149 13.79 7.29 28.95
C LYS A 149 12.66 7.26 27.89
N ILE A 150 11.47 6.84 28.32
CA ILE A 150 10.29 6.71 27.48
C ILE A 150 9.13 7.45 28.14
N ASP A 151 8.59 8.44 27.44
CA ASP A 151 7.37 9.16 27.81
C ASP A 151 6.46 9.17 26.58
N ALA A 152 5.49 8.23 26.54
CA ALA A 152 4.65 7.96 25.39
C ALA A 152 3.17 8.22 25.69
N ASN A 153 2.50 8.87 24.73
CA ASN A 153 1.05 9.00 24.65
C ASN A 153 0.60 8.72 23.21
N PRO A 154 -0.70 8.65 22.88
CA PRO A 154 -1.16 8.26 21.53
C PRO A 154 -0.53 9.05 20.37
N PHE A 155 -0.26 10.34 20.58
CA PHE A 155 0.29 11.21 19.54
C PHE A 155 1.63 11.86 19.91
N GLY A 156 2.31 11.36 20.93
CA GLY A 156 3.57 11.92 21.38
C GLY A 156 4.54 10.86 21.90
N LEU A 157 5.84 11.14 21.73
CA LEU A 157 6.92 10.38 22.31
C LEU A 157 8.04 11.35 22.69
N ASN A 158 8.37 11.42 24.00
CA ASN A 158 9.40 12.30 24.54
C ASN A 158 9.23 13.77 24.06
N ASN A 159 8.02 14.29 24.20
CA ASN A 159 7.63 15.65 23.77
C ASN A 159 7.85 15.93 22.27
N ARG A 160 7.77 14.92 21.42
CA ARG A 160 7.76 15.06 19.97
C ARG A 160 6.50 14.43 19.39
N TRP A 161 6.01 15.03 18.30
CA TRP A 161 4.83 14.58 17.61
C TRP A 161 5.14 13.34 16.75
N VAL A 162 4.61 12.20 17.14
CA VAL A 162 4.66 10.87 16.50
C VAL A 162 5.96 10.54 15.70
N PRO A 163 7.14 10.60 16.35
CA PRO A 163 8.41 10.41 15.63
C PRO A 163 8.55 9.00 15.04
N LEU A 164 7.92 7.98 15.66
CA LEU A 164 7.90 6.61 15.13
C LEU A 164 7.07 6.49 13.84
N TYR A 165 5.94 7.21 13.75
CA TYR A 165 5.16 7.30 12.52
C TYR A 165 5.98 7.99 11.42
N ASN A 166 6.64 9.09 11.73
CA ASN A 166 7.43 9.84 10.77
C ASN A 166 8.55 8.97 10.17
N ILE A 167 9.38 8.35 11.01
CA ILE A 167 10.47 7.49 10.50
C ILE A 167 9.94 6.27 9.74
N HIS A 168 8.75 5.75 10.10
CA HIS A 168 8.09 4.68 9.34
C HIS A 168 7.89 5.07 7.87
N LYS A 169 7.54 6.35 7.58
CA LYS A 169 7.35 6.79 6.20
C LYS A 169 8.65 6.75 5.40
N THR A 170 9.78 7.09 6.05
CA THR A 170 11.11 6.94 5.45
C THR A 170 11.41 5.47 5.13
N TYR A 171 11.15 4.56 6.07
CA TYR A 171 11.29 3.11 5.86
C TYR A 171 10.44 2.61 4.68
N ALA A 172 9.16 2.98 4.65
CA ALA A 172 8.23 2.57 3.60
C ALA A 172 8.70 3.08 2.22
N GLY A 173 9.13 4.34 2.15
CA GLY A 173 9.68 4.93 0.92
C GLY A 173 10.92 4.20 0.41
N LEU A 174 11.87 3.89 1.27
CA LEU A 174 13.07 3.12 0.90
C LEU A 174 12.73 1.70 0.45
N ARG A 175 11.82 1.02 1.18
CA ARG A 175 11.33 -0.30 0.81
C ARG A 175 10.70 -0.28 -0.58
N ASP A 176 9.84 0.69 -0.87
CA ASP A 176 9.14 0.81 -2.15
C ASP A 176 10.11 1.20 -3.29
N ALA A 177 11.10 2.05 -3.02
CA ALA A 177 12.13 2.38 -4.01
C ALA A 177 12.90 1.14 -4.46
N TYR A 178 13.23 0.22 -3.54
CA TYR A 178 13.88 -1.03 -3.87
C TYR A 178 12.94 -2.06 -4.50
N VAL A 179 11.87 -2.44 -3.77
CA VAL A 179 11.01 -3.57 -4.14
C VAL A 179 10.14 -3.28 -5.35
N ILE A 180 9.68 -2.03 -5.51
CA ILE A 180 8.70 -1.64 -6.55
C ILE A 180 9.41 -1.01 -7.74
N ALA A 181 10.33 -0.07 -7.50
CA ALA A 181 11.01 0.65 -8.58
C ALA A 181 12.38 0.06 -8.96
N GLY A 182 12.87 -0.98 -8.27
CA GLY A 182 14.13 -1.65 -8.58
C GLY A 182 15.38 -0.79 -8.34
N LYS A 183 15.31 0.17 -7.40
CA LYS A 183 16.45 1.04 -7.07
C LYS A 183 17.36 0.34 -6.06
N GLU A 184 18.39 -0.33 -6.57
CA GLU A 184 19.34 -1.16 -5.82
C GLU A 184 19.94 -0.44 -4.59
N GLU A 185 20.26 0.85 -4.70
CA GLU A 185 20.86 1.60 -3.60
C GLU A 185 19.92 1.74 -2.38
N ALA A 186 18.62 1.68 -2.58
CA ALA A 186 17.65 1.82 -1.49
C ALA A 186 17.67 0.61 -0.53
N GLU A 187 18.08 -0.58 -1.00
CA GLU A 187 18.23 -1.76 -0.15
C GLU A 187 19.27 -1.52 0.96
N GLY A 188 20.46 -1.08 0.58
CA GLY A 188 21.53 -0.79 1.54
C GLY A 188 21.14 0.32 2.53
N MET A 189 20.42 1.33 2.06
CA MET A 189 19.91 2.41 2.91
C MET A 189 18.86 1.88 3.92
N LEU A 190 17.94 1.02 3.47
CA LEU A 190 16.90 0.40 4.29
C LEU A 190 17.50 -0.50 5.37
N ILE A 191 18.49 -1.34 5.02
CA ILE A 191 19.19 -2.21 5.95
C ILE A 191 19.96 -1.37 6.98
N ALA A 192 20.71 -0.35 6.56
CA ALA A 192 21.46 0.52 7.46
C ALA A 192 20.55 1.26 8.46
N LEU A 193 19.37 1.73 8.02
CA LEU A 193 18.39 2.36 8.89
C LEU A 193 17.80 1.34 9.89
N THR A 194 17.62 0.08 9.47
CA THR A 194 17.10 -0.97 10.35
C THR A 194 18.12 -1.42 11.39
N ASP A 195 19.39 -1.55 11.01
CA ASP A 195 20.48 -1.82 11.95
C ASP A 195 20.66 -0.68 12.97
N TRP A 196 20.49 0.57 12.51
CA TRP A 196 20.45 1.72 13.41
C TRP A 196 19.29 1.60 14.44
N MET A 197 18.09 1.21 14.02
CA MET A 197 16.96 1.00 14.95
C MET A 197 17.24 -0.15 15.91
N LEU A 198 17.77 -1.29 15.44
CA LEU A 198 18.20 -2.39 16.29
C LEU A 198 19.16 -1.92 17.39
N ASN A 199 20.18 -1.13 17.01
CA ASN A 199 21.13 -0.57 17.99
C ASN A 199 20.44 0.40 18.97
N THR A 200 19.50 1.22 18.49
CA THR A 200 18.77 2.19 19.31
C THR A 200 17.93 1.52 20.39
N VAL A 201 17.29 0.39 20.07
CA VAL A 201 16.41 -0.34 21.02
C VAL A 201 17.07 -1.55 21.68
N SER A 202 18.38 -1.76 21.47
CA SER A 202 19.11 -2.95 21.94
C SER A 202 19.15 -3.08 23.49
N THR A 203 19.10 -1.96 24.19
CA THR A 203 19.13 -1.89 25.66
C THR A 203 17.76 -1.94 26.31
N LEU A 204 16.68 -1.81 25.51
CA LEU A 204 15.32 -1.75 26.02
C LEU A 204 14.76 -3.15 26.31
N THR A 205 14.01 -3.26 27.40
CA THR A 205 13.17 -4.45 27.64
C THR A 205 11.96 -4.46 26.70
N ASP A 206 11.29 -5.61 26.60
CA ASP A 206 10.06 -5.72 25.81
C ASP A 206 8.94 -4.81 26.36
N GLU A 207 8.86 -4.66 27.68
CA GLU A 207 7.88 -3.77 28.34
C GLU A 207 8.14 -2.32 27.97
N GLN A 208 9.41 -1.88 27.95
CA GLN A 208 9.77 -0.53 27.53
C GLN A 208 9.42 -0.29 26.05
N ILE A 209 9.64 -1.29 25.18
CA ILE A 209 9.21 -1.18 23.79
C ILE A 209 7.68 -1.09 23.69
N GLN A 210 6.94 -1.94 24.44
CA GLN A 210 5.47 -1.87 24.42
C GLN A 210 4.94 -0.55 24.97
N ASP A 211 5.61 0.06 25.96
CA ASP A 211 5.26 1.41 26.42
C ASP A 211 5.53 2.47 25.34
N MET A 212 6.66 2.41 24.67
CA MET A 212 7.00 3.28 23.52
C MET A 212 5.96 3.17 22.39
N LEU A 213 5.45 1.97 22.12
CA LEU A 213 4.46 1.71 21.08
C LEU A 213 3.06 2.24 21.41
N ARG A 214 2.83 2.83 22.56
CA ARG A 214 1.61 3.61 22.84
C ARG A 214 1.54 4.85 21.94
N SER A 215 2.68 5.39 21.54
CA SER A 215 2.75 6.42 20.50
C SER A 215 2.49 5.81 19.13
N GLU A 216 1.81 6.56 18.24
CA GLU A 216 1.57 6.15 16.87
C GLU A 216 2.90 5.83 16.17
N HIS A 217 2.97 4.64 15.55
CA HIS A 217 4.21 4.11 14.98
C HIS A 217 4.04 3.54 13.56
N GLY A 218 2.91 3.82 12.91
CA GLY A 218 2.65 3.31 11.57
C GLY A 218 2.79 1.80 11.47
N GLY A 219 3.36 1.31 10.38
CA GLY A 219 3.66 -0.10 10.10
C GLY A 219 5.13 -0.46 10.33
N LEU A 220 5.77 -0.01 11.41
CA LEU A 220 7.19 -0.36 11.67
C LEU A 220 7.40 -1.86 11.76
N ASN A 221 6.46 -2.62 12.34
CA ASN A 221 6.51 -4.07 12.38
C ASN A 221 6.43 -4.71 10.99
N GLU A 222 5.69 -4.09 10.04
CA GLU A 222 5.64 -4.54 8.65
C GLU A 222 6.99 -4.37 7.95
N VAL A 223 7.57 -3.17 7.99
CA VAL A 223 8.82 -2.89 7.26
C VAL A 223 10.00 -3.68 7.82
N PHE A 224 10.05 -3.94 9.12
CA PHE A 224 11.08 -4.81 9.71
C PHE A 224 10.90 -6.28 9.26
N ALA A 225 9.66 -6.74 9.13
CA ALA A 225 9.37 -8.04 8.53
C ALA A 225 9.76 -8.08 7.05
N ASP A 226 9.56 -6.99 6.30
CA ASP A 226 10.01 -6.90 4.91
C ASP A 226 11.55 -7.01 4.82
N VAL A 227 12.29 -6.34 5.71
CA VAL A 227 13.76 -6.47 5.75
C VAL A 227 14.19 -7.90 6.07
N TYR A 228 13.47 -8.61 6.95
CA TYR A 228 13.68 -10.05 7.12
C TYR A 228 13.42 -10.83 5.83
N GLY A 229 12.33 -10.53 5.12
CA GLY A 229 12.01 -11.18 3.85
C GLY A 229 13.06 -10.94 2.76
N LEU A 230 13.76 -9.81 2.77
CA LEU A 230 14.82 -9.47 1.83
C LEU A 230 16.15 -10.13 2.19
N THR A 231 16.50 -10.15 3.47
CA THR A 231 17.84 -10.57 3.94
C THR A 231 17.92 -12.00 4.47
N GLY A 232 16.80 -12.54 4.95
CA GLY A 232 16.75 -13.81 5.68
C GLY A 232 17.32 -13.73 7.11
N GLU A 233 17.75 -12.54 7.58
CA GLU A 233 18.37 -12.39 8.89
C GLU A 233 17.31 -12.31 10.00
N LYS A 234 17.25 -13.34 10.83
CA LYS A 234 16.26 -13.51 11.92
C LYS A 234 16.17 -12.31 12.87
N LYS A 235 17.27 -11.55 13.08
CA LYS A 235 17.28 -10.36 13.94
C LYS A 235 16.19 -9.33 13.55
N TYR A 236 15.86 -9.24 12.25
CA TYR A 236 14.84 -8.31 11.76
C TYR A 236 13.42 -8.82 11.99
N LEU A 237 13.21 -10.14 11.90
CA LEU A 237 11.94 -10.76 12.29
C LEU A 237 11.70 -10.61 13.79
N ASP A 238 12.72 -10.82 14.61
CA ASP A 238 12.63 -10.63 16.05
C ASP A 238 12.32 -9.17 16.41
N LEU A 239 12.92 -8.21 15.69
CA LEU A 239 12.59 -6.79 15.82
C LEU A 239 11.13 -6.51 15.43
N ALA A 240 10.66 -7.05 14.30
CA ALA A 240 9.27 -6.92 13.86
C ALA A 240 8.28 -7.43 14.92
N LYS A 241 8.56 -8.58 15.53
CA LYS A 241 7.74 -9.16 16.61
C LYS A 241 7.78 -8.29 17.88
N ARG A 242 8.92 -7.73 18.25
CA ARG A 242 9.05 -6.81 19.40
C ARG A 242 8.27 -5.51 19.16
N PHE A 243 8.22 -5.01 17.92
CA PHE A 243 7.44 -3.83 17.51
C PHE A 243 5.96 -4.13 17.23
N SER A 244 5.51 -5.34 17.45
CA SER A 244 4.09 -5.71 17.36
C SER A 244 3.37 -5.36 18.67
N HIS A 245 2.47 -4.36 18.60
CA HIS A 245 1.81 -3.78 19.77
C HIS A 245 0.81 -4.75 20.39
N ARG A 246 1.14 -5.31 21.57
CA ARG A 246 0.38 -6.39 22.26
C ARG A 246 -1.02 -5.95 22.66
N VAL A 247 -1.23 -4.66 22.97
CA VAL A 247 -2.56 -4.11 23.32
C VAL A 247 -3.57 -4.30 22.19
N VAL A 248 -3.11 -4.33 20.92
CA VAL A 248 -3.95 -4.61 19.78
C VAL A 248 -3.94 -6.08 19.40
N LEU A 249 -2.75 -6.70 19.38
CA LEU A 249 -2.59 -8.08 18.94
C LEU A 249 -3.31 -9.08 19.85
N ASN A 250 -3.14 -8.97 21.18
CA ASN A 250 -3.65 -9.97 22.12
C ASN A 250 -5.18 -10.12 22.08
N PRO A 251 -5.99 -9.03 22.09
CA PRO A 251 -7.44 -9.17 21.91
C PRO A 251 -7.82 -9.81 20.58
N LEU A 252 -7.11 -9.48 19.48
CA LEU A 252 -7.39 -10.05 18.16
C LEU A 252 -7.09 -11.55 18.10
N LEU A 253 -6.03 -12.02 18.77
CA LEU A 253 -5.73 -13.46 18.93
C LEU A 253 -6.85 -14.20 19.66
N GLU A 254 -7.51 -13.53 20.62
CA GLU A 254 -8.64 -14.05 21.38
C GLU A 254 -9.99 -13.84 20.66
N LYS A 255 -10.00 -13.30 19.42
CA LYS A 255 -11.22 -12.93 18.67
C LYS A 255 -12.14 -11.98 19.44
N LYS A 256 -11.56 -11.05 20.18
CA LYS A 256 -12.26 -9.99 20.94
C LYS A 256 -12.17 -8.66 20.24
N ASP A 257 -13.30 -8.05 19.94
CA ASP A 257 -13.38 -6.69 19.40
C ASP A 257 -13.23 -5.66 20.54
N GLN A 258 -12.10 -5.00 20.60
CA GLN A 258 -11.82 -3.90 21.54
C GLN A 258 -11.47 -2.59 20.80
N LEU A 259 -11.94 -2.44 19.56
CA LEU A 259 -11.55 -1.32 18.69
C LEU A 259 -12.29 -0.01 19.01
N THR A 260 -13.47 -0.06 19.62
CA THR A 260 -14.28 1.13 19.89
C THR A 260 -13.50 2.21 20.65
N GLY A 261 -13.46 3.42 20.10
CA GLY A 261 -12.73 4.56 20.67
C GLY A 261 -11.23 4.60 20.36
N MET A 262 -10.66 3.57 19.74
CA MET A 262 -9.28 3.63 19.27
C MET A 262 -9.18 4.49 17.99
N HIS A 263 -8.09 5.23 17.86
CA HIS A 263 -7.76 5.95 16.62
C HIS A 263 -7.50 4.93 15.50
N ALA A 264 -8.33 4.95 14.46
CA ALA A 264 -8.40 3.86 13.48
C ALA A 264 -7.10 3.72 12.67
N ASN A 265 -6.61 4.83 12.11
CA ASN A 265 -5.41 4.81 11.28
C ASN A 265 -4.15 4.37 12.05
N THR A 266 -4.11 4.58 13.36
CA THR A 266 -3.03 4.07 14.22
C THR A 266 -3.05 2.53 14.32
N GLN A 267 -4.23 1.89 14.27
CA GLN A 267 -4.33 0.44 14.46
C GLN A 267 -4.16 -0.36 13.16
N ILE A 268 -4.73 0.11 12.05
CA ILE A 268 -4.74 -0.65 10.79
C ILE A 268 -3.32 -1.03 10.31
N PRO A 269 -2.32 -0.12 10.27
CA PRO A 269 -0.96 -0.47 9.88
C PRO A 269 -0.30 -1.53 10.76
N LYS A 270 -0.61 -1.57 12.05
CA LYS A 270 -0.11 -2.61 12.97
C LYS A 270 -0.57 -4.01 12.53
N VAL A 271 -1.84 -4.10 12.11
CA VAL A 271 -2.45 -5.36 11.67
C VAL A 271 -1.88 -5.80 10.32
N ILE A 272 -1.56 -4.87 9.43
CA ILE A 272 -0.81 -5.18 8.20
C ILE A 272 0.52 -5.85 8.57
N GLY A 273 1.23 -5.31 9.56
CA GLY A 273 2.47 -5.90 10.05
C GLY A 273 2.28 -7.28 10.70
N PHE A 274 1.19 -7.51 11.46
CA PHE A 274 0.89 -8.85 11.99
C PHE A 274 0.68 -9.86 10.85
N LYS A 275 -0.07 -9.46 9.82
CA LYS A 275 -0.27 -10.30 8.62
C LYS A 275 1.04 -10.55 7.88
N ARG A 276 1.91 -9.54 7.74
CA ARG A 276 3.20 -9.68 7.06
C ARG A 276 4.15 -10.62 7.79
N ILE A 277 4.22 -10.51 9.12
CA ILE A 277 4.99 -11.43 9.96
C ILE A 277 4.46 -12.86 9.78
N ALA A 278 3.14 -13.04 9.83
CA ALA A 278 2.52 -14.34 9.63
C ALA A 278 2.84 -14.96 8.27
N ASP A 279 2.84 -14.16 7.20
CA ASP A 279 3.15 -14.63 5.85
C ASP A 279 4.60 -15.11 5.70
N LEU A 280 5.53 -14.51 6.45
CA LEU A 280 6.95 -14.84 6.38
C LEU A 280 7.38 -15.95 7.35
N ASP A 281 6.74 -16.02 8.52
CA ASP A 281 7.13 -16.93 9.61
C ASP A 281 6.19 -18.14 9.76
N GLY A 282 5.06 -18.16 9.05
CA GLY A 282 4.08 -19.24 9.13
C GLY A 282 3.16 -19.18 10.35
N GLU A 283 3.15 -18.09 11.10
CA GLU A 283 2.34 -17.86 12.33
C GLU A 283 0.84 -17.72 12.00
N LYS A 284 0.17 -18.84 11.74
CA LYS A 284 -1.24 -18.84 11.35
C LYS A 284 -2.14 -18.04 12.30
N ALA A 285 -1.90 -18.09 13.60
CA ALA A 285 -2.71 -17.38 14.59
C ALA A 285 -2.71 -15.85 14.35
N TRP A 286 -1.59 -15.27 13.94
CA TRP A 286 -1.50 -13.85 13.61
C TRP A 286 -2.21 -13.51 12.29
N SER A 287 -2.18 -14.42 11.31
CA SER A 287 -2.99 -14.29 10.10
C SER A 287 -4.49 -14.33 10.42
N ASP A 288 -4.93 -15.26 11.28
CA ASP A 288 -6.33 -15.39 11.71
C ASP A 288 -6.79 -14.17 12.55
N ALA A 289 -5.88 -13.56 13.31
CA ALA A 289 -6.14 -12.32 14.05
C ALA A 289 -6.32 -11.13 13.09
N SER A 290 -5.50 -11.05 12.04
CA SER A 290 -5.60 -10.02 11.00
C SER A 290 -6.88 -10.16 10.18
N ASP A 291 -7.29 -11.37 9.88
CA ASP A 291 -8.54 -11.70 9.22
C ASP A 291 -9.75 -11.29 10.09
N PHE A 292 -9.73 -11.64 11.38
CA PHE A 292 -10.76 -11.23 12.33
C PHE A 292 -10.88 -9.70 12.44
N PHE A 293 -9.75 -8.99 12.49
CA PHE A 293 -9.76 -7.52 12.46
C PHE A 293 -10.44 -6.98 11.21
N TRP A 294 -10.08 -7.53 10.03
CA TRP A 294 -10.64 -7.10 8.76
C TRP A 294 -12.17 -7.26 8.75
N HIS A 295 -12.67 -8.45 9.12
CA HIS A 295 -14.11 -8.72 9.21
C HIS A 295 -14.81 -7.80 10.21
N THR A 296 -14.19 -7.53 11.35
CA THR A 296 -14.71 -6.63 12.38
C THR A 296 -14.86 -5.19 11.87
N VAL A 297 -13.88 -4.70 11.10
CA VAL A 297 -13.93 -3.34 10.53
C VAL A 297 -14.89 -3.28 9.34
N VAL A 298 -14.79 -4.22 8.40
CA VAL A 298 -15.56 -4.17 7.14
C VAL A 298 -17.04 -4.41 7.39
N ASN A 299 -17.40 -5.40 8.22
CA ASN A 299 -18.80 -5.78 8.41
C ASN A 299 -19.53 -4.88 9.42
N ASN A 300 -18.83 -4.41 10.47
CA ASN A 300 -19.50 -3.75 11.60
C ASN A 300 -19.21 -2.25 11.71
N ARG A 301 -18.24 -1.71 10.94
CA ARG A 301 -17.81 -0.30 11.06
C ARG A 301 -17.62 0.43 9.74
N SER A 302 -17.75 -0.24 8.60
CA SER A 302 -17.62 0.41 7.30
C SER A 302 -18.96 0.83 6.73
N VAL A 303 -19.00 2.02 6.14
CA VAL A 303 -20.16 2.53 5.41
C VAL A 303 -20.15 2.09 3.95
N SER A 304 -21.22 2.39 3.22
CA SER A 304 -21.45 1.96 1.83
C SER A 304 -20.31 2.28 0.86
N ILE A 305 -19.56 3.34 1.08
CA ILE A 305 -18.38 3.67 0.27
C ILE A 305 -17.14 2.85 0.60
N GLY A 306 -17.19 1.95 1.60
CA GLY A 306 -16.04 1.15 2.06
C GLY A 306 -15.16 1.85 3.11
N GLY A 307 -15.44 3.10 3.45
CA GLY A 307 -14.71 3.84 4.47
C GLY A 307 -15.19 3.55 5.89
N ASN A 308 -14.35 3.79 6.88
CA ASN A 308 -14.63 3.57 8.29
C ASN A 308 -14.14 4.74 9.15
N SER A 309 -14.49 4.73 10.43
CA SER A 309 -14.19 5.74 11.45
C SER A 309 -15.01 7.03 11.38
N VAL A 310 -15.03 7.72 12.50
CA VAL A 310 -15.60 9.05 12.66
C VAL A 310 -14.62 9.87 13.51
N ARG A 311 -14.25 11.07 13.07
CA ARG A 311 -13.22 11.88 13.76
C ARG A 311 -11.97 11.04 14.08
N GLU A 312 -11.50 10.29 13.06
CA GLU A 312 -10.33 9.41 13.12
C GLU A 312 -10.48 8.16 14.01
N HIS A 313 -11.56 8.00 14.77
CA HIS A 313 -11.71 6.94 15.75
C HIS A 313 -12.77 5.91 15.33
N PHE A 314 -12.55 4.65 15.67
CA PHE A 314 -13.56 3.62 15.51
C PHE A 314 -14.77 3.92 16.40
N HIS A 315 -15.94 4.06 15.77
CA HIS A 315 -17.20 4.15 16.49
C HIS A 315 -17.62 2.77 17.05
N LYS A 316 -18.62 2.74 17.91
CA LYS A 316 -19.20 1.49 18.42
C LYS A 316 -19.66 0.62 17.25
N ALA A 317 -19.40 -0.69 17.32
CA ALA A 317 -19.86 -1.64 16.31
C ALA A 317 -21.37 -1.47 16.05
N ASP A 318 -21.75 -1.50 14.78
CA ASP A 318 -23.13 -1.38 14.27
C ASP A 318 -23.89 -0.08 14.67
N ASP A 319 -23.21 0.93 15.23
CA ASP A 319 -23.79 2.23 15.54
C ASP A 319 -23.18 3.34 14.67
N PHE A 320 -23.86 3.66 13.58
CA PHE A 320 -23.43 4.69 12.60
C PHE A 320 -23.98 6.09 12.88
N SER A 321 -24.67 6.32 13.99
CA SER A 321 -25.32 7.59 14.31
C SER A 321 -24.37 8.77 14.32
N SER A 322 -23.17 8.61 14.85
CA SER A 322 -22.15 9.65 14.88
C SER A 322 -21.61 10.02 13.49
N MET A 323 -21.57 9.08 12.54
CA MET A 323 -21.20 9.35 11.16
C MET A 323 -22.22 10.23 10.43
N MET A 324 -23.50 10.06 10.71
CA MET A 324 -24.58 10.81 10.07
C MET A 324 -24.63 12.26 10.53
N THR A 325 -24.02 12.59 11.65
CA THR A 325 -24.03 13.92 12.25
C THR A 325 -22.69 14.66 12.16
N SER A 326 -21.57 13.93 12.05
CA SER A 326 -20.23 14.51 12.00
C SER A 326 -19.88 15.04 10.60
N GLU A 327 -19.13 16.14 10.57
CA GLU A 327 -18.46 16.65 9.36
C GLU A 327 -17.20 15.86 9.03
N GLN A 328 -16.63 15.15 10.02
CA GLN A 328 -15.45 14.32 9.90
C GLN A 328 -15.89 12.84 9.84
N GLY A 329 -16.24 12.39 8.65
CA GLY A 329 -16.61 11.00 8.36
C GLY A 329 -15.39 10.11 8.13
N PRO A 330 -15.51 9.07 7.32
CA PRO A 330 -14.41 8.17 6.98
C PRO A 330 -13.14 8.89 6.52
N GLU A 331 -12.01 8.49 7.11
CA GLU A 331 -10.69 8.99 6.77
C GLU A 331 -10.09 8.22 5.58
N THR A 332 -9.51 8.95 4.62
CA THR A 332 -8.92 8.32 3.42
C THR A 332 -7.74 7.41 3.75
N CYS A 333 -6.90 7.76 4.74
CA CYS A 333 -5.79 6.91 5.18
C CYS A 333 -6.25 5.53 5.69
N ASN A 334 -7.40 5.48 6.38
CA ASN A 334 -7.94 4.20 6.86
C ASN A 334 -8.24 3.26 5.68
N THR A 335 -8.89 3.78 4.64
CA THR A 335 -9.23 2.98 3.46
C THR A 335 -7.99 2.59 2.68
N TYR A 336 -7.01 3.48 2.54
CA TYR A 336 -5.70 3.15 1.97
C TYR A 336 -5.06 1.94 2.66
N ASN A 337 -4.99 1.94 3.99
CA ASN A 337 -4.41 0.85 4.75
C ASN A 337 -5.30 -0.42 4.74
N MET A 338 -6.63 -0.28 4.76
CA MET A 338 -7.54 -1.41 4.63
C MET A 338 -7.40 -2.12 3.28
N LEU A 339 -7.19 -1.38 2.18
CA LEU A 339 -6.94 -1.99 0.86
C LEU A 339 -5.63 -2.78 0.84
N ARG A 340 -4.58 -2.30 1.52
CA ARG A 340 -3.31 -3.03 1.66
C ARG A 340 -3.51 -4.36 2.42
N LEU A 341 -4.21 -4.32 3.55
CA LEU A 341 -4.54 -5.52 4.31
C LEU A 341 -5.40 -6.49 3.50
N THR A 342 -6.41 -5.96 2.80
CA THR A 342 -7.32 -6.73 1.94
C THR A 342 -6.57 -7.51 0.86
N LYS A 343 -5.61 -6.87 0.19
CA LYS A 343 -4.73 -7.53 -0.81
C LYS A 343 -4.01 -8.73 -0.21
N MET A 344 -3.38 -8.59 0.96
CA MET A 344 -2.63 -9.66 1.61
C MET A 344 -3.53 -10.83 2.03
N LEU A 345 -4.72 -10.55 2.55
CA LEU A 345 -5.70 -11.56 2.94
C LEU A 345 -6.26 -12.29 1.71
N TYR A 346 -6.54 -11.58 0.63
CA TYR A 346 -6.95 -12.16 -0.64
C TYR A 346 -5.88 -13.10 -1.21
N GLN A 347 -4.62 -12.68 -1.24
CA GLN A 347 -3.51 -13.50 -1.74
C GLN A 347 -3.39 -14.84 -0.99
N THR A 348 -3.64 -14.85 0.31
CA THR A 348 -3.56 -16.05 1.14
C THR A 348 -4.80 -16.95 1.02
N SER A 349 -5.99 -16.36 0.93
CA SER A 349 -7.27 -17.12 0.99
C SER A 349 -7.90 -17.38 -0.37
N GLY A 350 -7.83 -16.40 -1.29
CA GLY A 350 -8.62 -16.35 -2.53
C GLY A 350 -10.10 -16.04 -2.32
N ASP A 351 -10.51 -15.62 -1.12
CA ASP A 351 -11.92 -15.34 -0.81
C ASP A 351 -12.39 -14.06 -1.50
N MET A 352 -13.57 -14.16 -2.15
CA MET A 352 -14.17 -13.07 -2.93
C MET A 352 -14.63 -11.89 -2.09
N ALA A 353 -14.94 -12.09 -0.80
CA ALA A 353 -15.35 -11.01 0.09
C ALA A 353 -14.30 -9.88 0.14
N TYR A 354 -13.01 -10.24 0.05
CA TYR A 354 -11.94 -9.26 -0.02
C TYR A 354 -11.99 -8.44 -1.31
N MET A 355 -12.29 -9.06 -2.45
CA MET A 355 -12.36 -8.34 -3.73
C MET A 355 -13.62 -7.49 -3.84
N ASP A 356 -14.75 -7.92 -3.29
CA ASP A 356 -15.98 -7.12 -3.25
C ASP A 356 -15.80 -5.86 -2.38
N TYR A 357 -15.11 -5.99 -1.23
CA TYR A 357 -14.72 -4.82 -0.44
C TYR A 357 -13.71 -3.94 -1.18
N TYR A 358 -12.67 -4.54 -1.78
CA TYR A 358 -11.62 -3.80 -2.49
C TYR A 358 -12.21 -2.94 -3.61
N GLU A 359 -13.05 -3.52 -4.47
CA GLU A 359 -13.71 -2.80 -5.56
C GLU A 359 -14.58 -1.66 -5.03
N ARG A 360 -15.45 -1.95 -4.05
CA ARG A 360 -16.34 -0.96 -3.45
C ARG A 360 -15.58 0.22 -2.87
N ALA A 361 -14.53 -0.02 -2.11
CA ALA A 361 -13.73 1.01 -1.48
C ALA A 361 -12.88 1.78 -2.51
N LEU A 362 -12.34 1.09 -3.52
CA LEU A 362 -11.54 1.72 -4.57
C LEU A 362 -12.36 2.70 -5.41
N TYR A 363 -13.54 2.28 -5.90
CA TYR A 363 -14.41 3.12 -6.73
C TYR A 363 -15.07 4.25 -5.93
N ASN A 364 -15.61 3.93 -4.75
CA ASN A 364 -16.50 4.86 -4.05
C ASN A 364 -15.80 5.76 -3.04
N HIS A 365 -14.63 5.38 -2.53
CA HIS A 365 -13.89 6.19 -1.58
C HIS A 365 -12.57 6.68 -2.15
N ILE A 366 -11.68 5.78 -2.60
CA ILE A 366 -10.33 6.18 -3.06
C ILE A 366 -10.40 7.04 -4.33
N LEU A 367 -11.03 6.55 -5.42
CA LEU A 367 -11.14 7.31 -6.67
C LEU A 367 -11.78 8.69 -6.43
N SER A 368 -12.79 8.76 -5.57
CA SER A 368 -13.49 9.99 -5.24
C SER A 368 -12.76 10.91 -4.26
N SER A 369 -11.63 10.48 -3.70
CA SER A 369 -10.80 11.28 -2.79
C SER A 369 -9.83 12.24 -3.48
N GLN A 370 -9.76 12.21 -4.81
CA GLN A 370 -9.00 13.16 -5.62
C GLN A 370 -9.94 14.12 -6.34
N ASN A 371 -9.62 15.40 -6.35
CA ASN A 371 -10.31 16.37 -7.18
C ASN A 371 -9.94 16.12 -8.67
N PRO A 372 -10.91 15.79 -9.55
CA PRO A 372 -10.60 15.40 -10.92
C PRO A 372 -10.15 16.57 -11.82
N VAL A 373 -10.20 17.80 -11.30
CA VAL A 373 -9.81 19.01 -12.05
C VAL A 373 -8.50 19.60 -11.55
N GLN A 374 -8.29 19.61 -10.23
CA GLN A 374 -7.16 20.29 -9.59
C GLN A 374 -6.17 19.34 -8.89
N GLY A 375 -6.50 18.04 -8.78
CA GLY A 375 -5.66 17.04 -8.14
C GLY A 375 -5.58 17.11 -6.61
N GLY A 376 -6.33 18.01 -5.97
CA GLY A 376 -6.38 18.11 -4.51
C GLY A 376 -6.94 16.83 -3.87
N LEU A 377 -6.49 16.51 -2.65
CA LEU A 377 -6.74 15.24 -1.96
C LEU A 377 -7.64 15.44 -0.73
N VAL A 378 -8.41 14.42 -0.37
CA VAL A 378 -9.40 14.46 0.72
C VAL A 378 -8.85 13.82 1.99
N TYR A 379 -9.06 14.48 3.14
CA TYR A 379 -8.84 13.89 4.45
C TYR A 379 -10.07 13.06 4.87
N PHE A 380 -11.21 13.73 5.07
CA PHE A 380 -12.46 13.12 5.49
C PHE A 380 -13.51 13.14 4.38
N THR A 381 -14.25 12.06 4.23
CA THR A 381 -15.45 12.00 3.40
C THR A 381 -16.69 12.07 4.30
N PRO A 382 -17.35 13.24 4.45
CA PRO A 382 -18.51 13.37 5.29
C PRO A 382 -19.67 12.50 4.81
N MET A 383 -20.34 11.81 5.75
CA MET A 383 -21.57 11.07 5.50
C MET A 383 -22.81 11.86 5.94
N ARG A 384 -22.59 13.05 6.53
CA ARG A 384 -23.65 13.98 6.93
C ARG A 384 -24.33 14.57 5.70
N SER A 385 -25.65 14.51 5.66
CA SER A 385 -26.45 15.10 4.57
C SER A 385 -26.22 16.60 4.45
N GLY A 386 -26.13 17.10 3.21
CA GLY A 386 -25.93 18.53 2.91
C GLY A 386 -24.53 19.05 3.21
N HIS A 387 -23.57 18.19 3.51
CA HIS A 387 -22.17 18.58 3.69
C HIS A 387 -21.34 18.24 2.45
N TYR A 388 -20.12 18.81 2.35
CA TYR A 388 -19.24 18.68 1.18
C TYR A 388 -17.85 18.17 1.57
N ARG A 389 -17.13 17.63 0.59
CA ARG A 389 -15.72 17.27 0.75
C ARG A 389 -14.83 18.50 0.67
N VAL A 390 -13.80 18.52 1.51
CA VAL A 390 -12.73 19.53 1.47
C VAL A 390 -11.51 18.92 0.82
N TYR A 391 -11.10 19.49 -0.31
CA TYR A 391 -9.89 19.07 -1.01
C TYR A 391 -8.68 19.89 -0.55
N SER A 392 -7.54 19.23 -0.47
CA SER A 392 -6.27 19.88 -0.11
C SER A 392 -5.85 20.92 -1.15
N GLN A 393 -5.10 21.91 -0.67
CA GLN A 393 -4.35 22.82 -1.54
C GLN A 393 -2.95 22.23 -1.75
N PRO A 394 -2.56 21.85 -2.98
CA PRO A 394 -1.35 21.04 -3.24
C PRO A 394 -0.05 21.57 -2.64
N GLN A 395 0.09 22.91 -2.56
CA GLN A 395 1.32 23.53 -2.05
C GLN A 395 1.24 23.95 -0.56
N SER A 396 0.14 23.64 0.14
CA SER A 396 -0.12 24.18 1.47
C SER A 396 -0.63 23.16 2.48
N CYS A 397 -1.23 22.05 2.02
CA CYS A 397 -1.83 21.03 2.89
C CYS A 397 -1.00 19.75 2.84
N PHE A 398 -0.33 19.44 3.94
CA PHE A 398 0.57 18.29 4.05
C PHE A 398 0.15 17.38 5.21
N TRP A 399 -1.15 17.05 5.26
CA TRP A 399 -1.69 16.05 6.19
C TRP A 399 -1.23 14.64 5.83
N CYS A 400 -1.37 13.70 6.76
CA CYS A 400 -1.14 12.28 6.47
C CYS A 400 -1.92 11.79 5.24
N CYS A 401 -3.18 12.24 5.07
CA CYS A 401 -4.01 11.87 3.92
C CYS A 401 -3.59 12.53 2.60
N ALA A 402 -2.80 13.61 2.59
CA ALA A 402 -2.12 14.08 1.39
C ALA A 402 -0.99 13.10 1.00
N GLY A 403 -0.27 12.56 1.98
CA GLY A 403 0.74 11.53 1.78
C GLY A 403 0.16 10.22 1.24
N SER A 404 -0.81 9.62 1.94
CA SER A 404 -1.47 8.40 1.45
C SER A 404 -2.25 8.63 0.15
N GLY A 405 -2.73 9.85 -0.10
CA GLY A 405 -3.39 10.23 -1.33
C GLY A 405 -2.48 10.11 -2.54
N MET A 406 -1.26 10.63 -2.48
CA MET A 406 -0.24 10.44 -3.51
C MET A 406 0.06 8.96 -3.79
N GLU A 407 -0.02 8.11 -2.77
CA GLU A 407 0.18 6.66 -2.94
C GLU A 407 -1.06 5.92 -3.45
N ASN A 408 -2.27 6.43 -3.21
CA ASN A 408 -3.51 5.79 -3.63
C ASN A 408 -3.65 5.72 -5.15
N HIS A 409 -3.36 6.85 -5.82
CA HIS A 409 -3.67 7.02 -7.24
C HIS A 409 -2.62 6.41 -8.18
N VAL A 410 -1.53 5.90 -7.63
CA VAL A 410 -0.49 5.15 -8.36
C VAL A 410 -0.67 3.62 -8.30
N LYS A 411 -1.59 3.11 -7.47
CA LYS A 411 -1.72 1.67 -7.16
C LYS A 411 -2.88 0.97 -7.87
N TYR A 412 -3.59 1.63 -8.75
CA TYR A 412 -4.78 1.09 -9.40
C TYR A 412 -4.55 -0.23 -10.15
N GLY A 413 -3.34 -0.45 -10.68
CA GLY A 413 -2.98 -1.67 -11.39
C GLY A 413 -2.81 -2.92 -10.52
N GLU A 414 -2.62 -2.76 -9.19
CA GLU A 414 -2.18 -3.85 -8.32
C GLU A 414 -3.13 -5.04 -8.22
N MET A 415 -4.45 -4.82 -8.36
CA MET A 415 -5.48 -5.83 -8.11
C MET A 415 -6.39 -6.08 -9.31
N ILE A 416 -6.09 -5.51 -10.48
CA ILE A 416 -6.89 -5.75 -11.69
C ILE A 416 -6.77 -7.22 -12.10
N TYR A 417 -5.55 -7.74 -12.08
CA TYR A 417 -5.23 -9.10 -12.50
C TYR A 417 -4.53 -9.88 -11.39
N ALA A 418 -4.76 -11.18 -11.42
CA ALA A 418 -4.07 -12.15 -10.59
C ALA A 418 -3.85 -13.45 -11.36
N SER A 419 -3.06 -14.37 -10.81
CA SER A 419 -2.82 -15.68 -11.41
C SER A 419 -2.82 -16.79 -10.36
N ARG A 420 -3.16 -17.99 -10.81
CA ARG A 420 -3.09 -19.22 -10.02
C ARG A 420 -2.75 -20.38 -10.96
N LYS A 421 -1.51 -20.89 -10.92
CA LYS A 421 -1.03 -21.91 -11.88
C LYS A 421 -1.27 -21.45 -13.34
N ASP A 422 -1.95 -22.27 -14.16
CA ASP A 422 -2.30 -21.98 -15.55
C ASP A 422 -3.63 -21.20 -15.69
N GLU A 423 -3.90 -20.28 -14.77
CA GLU A 423 -5.13 -19.50 -14.70
C GLU A 423 -4.83 -18.01 -14.61
N LEU A 424 -5.37 -17.23 -15.54
CA LEU A 424 -5.46 -15.78 -15.46
C LEU A 424 -6.76 -15.41 -14.75
N ILE A 425 -6.68 -14.59 -13.72
CA ILE A 425 -7.82 -14.08 -12.97
C ILE A 425 -7.97 -12.59 -13.25
N VAL A 426 -9.18 -12.17 -13.63
CA VAL A 426 -9.56 -10.76 -13.80
C VAL A 426 -10.47 -10.38 -12.64
N ASN A 427 -9.94 -9.58 -11.73
CA ASN A 427 -10.64 -9.17 -10.51
C ASN A 427 -11.45 -7.89 -10.68
N MET A 428 -10.97 -6.95 -11.49
CA MET A 428 -11.64 -5.66 -11.68
C MET A 428 -11.74 -5.29 -13.16
N PHE A 429 -12.84 -4.65 -13.51
CA PHE A 429 -13.14 -4.21 -14.88
C PHE A 429 -12.66 -2.78 -15.09
N ILE A 430 -11.34 -2.63 -15.24
CA ILE A 430 -10.64 -1.36 -15.42
C ILE A 430 -9.84 -1.43 -16.72
N SER A 431 -9.98 -0.43 -17.58
CA SER A 431 -9.32 -0.37 -18.88
C SER A 431 -7.80 -0.38 -18.73
N SER A 432 -7.16 -1.47 -19.16
CA SER A 432 -5.74 -1.75 -18.87
C SER A 432 -5.15 -2.78 -19.81
N VAL A 433 -3.81 -2.84 -19.81
CA VAL A 433 -3.02 -3.88 -20.47
C VAL A 433 -2.22 -4.62 -19.40
N LEU A 434 -2.26 -5.94 -19.43
CA LEU A 434 -1.38 -6.82 -18.67
C LEU A 434 -0.34 -7.43 -19.62
N GLU A 435 0.93 -7.33 -19.27
CA GLU A 435 2.03 -8.03 -19.91
C GLU A 435 2.42 -9.26 -19.07
N TRP A 436 1.92 -10.43 -19.44
CA TRP A 436 2.25 -11.67 -18.74
C TRP A 436 3.53 -12.29 -19.28
N LYS A 437 4.65 -11.78 -18.82
CA LYS A 437 6.01 -12.10 -19.31
C LYS A 437 6.35 -13.59 -19.27
N GLU A 438 5.98 -14.27 -18.17
CA GLU A 438 6.21 -15.71 -17.99
C GLU A 438 5.60 -16.56 -19.12
N TYR A 439 4.48 -16.11 -19.67
CA TYR A 439 3.74 -16.81 -20.71
C TYR A 439 3.95 -16.21 -22.11
N GLY A 440 4.66 -15.08 -22.22
CA GLY A 440 4.80 -14.37 -23.49
C GLY A 440 3.44 -13.90 -24.04
N MET A 441 2.57 -13.43 -23.16
CA MET A 441 1.20 -13.02 -23.50
C MET A 441 0.94 -11.59 -23.08
N THR A 442 0.14 -10.89 -23.87
CA THR A 442 -0.44 -9.60 -23.51
C THR A 442 -1.95 -9.73 -23.44
N PHE A 443 -2.56 -9.14 -22.43
CA PHE A 443 -3.99 -9.16 -22.23
C PHE A 443 -4.51 -7.73 -22.11
N THR A 444 -5.32 -7.31 -23.10
CA THR A 444 -5.88 -5.95 -23.17
C THR A 444 -7.33 -5.99 -22.73
N GLN A 445 -7.66 -5.25 -21.68
CA GLN A 445 -9.02 -5.04 -21.22
C GLN A 445 -9.54 -3.68 -21.65
N GLU A 446 -10.57 -3.68 -22.51
CA GLU A 446 -11.29 -2.52 -23.01
C GLU A 446 -12.64 -2.44 -22.31
N THR A 447 -12.84 -1.41 -21.48
CA THR A 447 -14.09 -1.24 -20.74
C THR A 447 -14.37 0.25 -20.49
N SER A 448 -15.64 0.60 -20.46
CA SER A 448 -16.13 1.89 -19.96
C SER A 448 -17.00 1.70 -18.72
N PHE A 449 -16.76 0.62 -17.97
CA PHE A 449 -17.44 0.39 -16.70
C PHE A 449 -17.10 1.52 -15.69
N PRO A 450 -18.07 2.07 -14.93
CA PRO A 450 -19.47 1.64 -14.81
C PRO A 450 -20.47 2.28 -15.81
N GLU A 451 -20.04 3.09 -16.77
CA GLU A 451 -20.95 3.77 -17.73
C GLU A 451 -21.55 2.81 -18.76
N LYS A 452 -20.89 1.67 -19.01
CA LYS A 452 -21.36 0.62 -19.91
C LYS A 452 -21.33 -0.74 -19.21
N GLU A 453 -22.31 -1.57 -19.51
CA GLU A 453 -22.48 -2.90 -18.93
C GLU A 453 -21.59 -3.97 -19.58
N SER A 454 -20.73 -3.62 -20.53
CA SER A 454 -19.90 -4.59 -21.26
C SER A 454 -18.42 -4.36 -21.08
N THR A 455 -17.67 -5.45 -21.06
CA THR A 455 -16.20 -5.46 -21.06
C THR A 455 -15.70 -6.40 -22.15
N ARG A 456 -14.72 -5.94 -22.93
CA ARG A 456 -14.04 -6.73 -23.95
C ARG A 456 -12.59 -6.95 -23.54
N MET A 457 -12.12 -8.18 -23.65
CA MET A 457 -10.77 -8.58 -23.28
C MET A 457 -10.13 -9.32 -24.43
N VAL A 458 -9.01 -8.79 -24.93
CA VAL A 458 -8.29 -9.34 -26.08
C VAL A 458 -6.97 -9.95 -25.61
N LEU A 459 -6.73 -11.17 -26.05
CA LEU A 459 -5.48 -11.88 -25.78
C LEU A 459 -4.56 -11.86 -27.02
N HIS A 460 -3.33 -11.46 -26.81
CA HIS A 460 -2.26 -11.50 -27.81
C HIS A 460 -1.18 -12.50 -27.37
N THR A 461 -0.78 -13.39 -28.27
CA THR A 461 0.20 -14.44 -27.99
C THR A 461 0.84 -15.00 -29.25
N ASP A 462 2.14 -15.21 -29.24
CA ASP A 462 2.85 -15.84 -30.38
C ASP A 462 2.57 -17.35 -30.50
N LYS A 463 2.16 -17.99 -29.39
CA LYS A 463 1.91 -19.43 -29.33
C LYS A 463 0.61 -19.74 -28.62
N SER A 464 -0.24 -20.54 -29.28
CA SER A 464 -1.48 -20.99 -28.66
C SER A 464 -1.21 -21.78 -27.37
N LYS A 465 -1.96 -21.45 -26.29
CA LYS A 465 -1.82 -22.08 -24.98
C LYS A 465 -3.17 -22.49 -24.41
N LYS A 466 -3.22 -23.71 -23.84
CA LYS A 466 -4.39 -24.13 -23.06
C LYS A 466 -4.26 -23.56 -21.65
N MET A 467 -5.21 -22.73 -21.23
CA MET A 467 -5.28 -22.13 -19.90
C MET A 467 -6.71 -21.71 -19.55
N LYS A 468 -6.92 -21.40 -18.29
CA LYS A 468 -8.16 -20.84 -17.77
C LYS A 468 -8.08 -19.31 -17.77
N VAL A 469 -9.18 -18.66 -18.11
CA VAL A 469 -9.41 -17.23 -17.86
C VAL A 469 -10.65 -17.14 -16.98
N SER A 470 -10.47 -16.61 -15.79
CA SER A 470 -11.49 -16.53 -14.75
C SER A 470 -11.84 -15.06 -14.50
N LEU A 471 -13.10 -14.73 -14.69
CA LEU A 471 -13.64 -13.39 -14.55
C LEU A 471 -14.40 -13.31 -13.25
N ARG A 472 -14.11 -12.34 -12.40
CA ARG A 472 -14.81 -12.17 -11.13
C ARG A 472 -16.30 -11.95 -11.39
N CYS A 473 -17.13 -12.57 -10.54
CA CYS A 473 -18.55 -12.34 -10.46
C CYS A 473 -18.84 -11.43 -9.25
N PRO A 474 -18.91 -10.09 -9.42
CA PRO A 474 -19.20 -9.19 -8.32
C PRO A 474 -20.53 -9.54 -7.64
N GLU A 475 -20.63 -9.28 -6.34
CA GLU A 475 -21.84 -9.57 -5.56
C GLU A 475 -23.07 -8.82 -6.08
N TRP A 476 -22.87 -7.59 -6.60
CA TRP A 476 -23.94 -6.71 -7.07
C TRP A 476 -24.50 -7.08 -8.46
N ILE A 477 -23.91 -8.06 -9.19
CA ILE A 477 -24.32 -8.40 -10.54
C ILE A 477 -25.55 -9.32 -10.55
N ASP A 478 -26.48 -9.09 -11.46
CA ASP A 478 -27.58 -10.04 -11.76
C ASP A 478 -27.05 -11.21 -12.61
N LYS A 479 -26.70 -12.30 -11.95
CA LYS A 479 -26.11 -13.49 -12.58
C LYS A 479 -26.96 -14.09 -13.70
N SER A 480 -28.29 -13.86 -13.68
CA SER A 480 -29.21 -14.40 -14.70
C SER A 480 -29.10 -13.66 -16.04
N LYS A 481 -28.56 -12.44 -16.03
CA LYS A 481 -28.41 -11.59 -17.24
C LYS A 481 -27.01 -11.67 -17.83
N LEU A 482 -26.06 -12.24 -17.11
CA LEU A 482 -24.68 -12.29 -17.54
C LEU A 482 -24.49 -13.21 -18.74
N ALA A 483 -23.85 -12.72 -19.78
CA ALA A 483 -23.54 -13.47 -20.99
C ALA A 483 -22.07 -13.37 -21.36
N PHE A 484 -21.54 -14.44 -21.92
CA PHE A 484 -20.16 -14.50 -22.44
C PHE A 484 -20.16 -14.89 -23.90
N ALA A 485 -19.30 -14.22 -24.65
CA ALA A 485 -18.94 -14.61 -26.02
C ALA A 485 -17.43 -14.69 -26.18
N VAL A 486 -16.96 -15.63 -27.01
CA VAL A 486 -15.56 -15.70 -27.44
C VAL A 486 -15.54 -15.69 -28.96
N LYS A 487 -14.82 -14.71 -29.54
CA LYS A 487 -14.84 -14.47 -30.99
C LYS A 487 -16.26 -14.28 -31.55
N GLY A 488 -17.11 -13.56 -30.84
CA GLY A 488 -18.50 -13.31 -31.23
C GLY A 488 -19.43 -14.53 -31.14
N LYS A 489 -18.96 -15.68 -30.63
CA LYS A 489 -19.80 -16.87 -30.41
C LYS A 489 -20.06 -17.05 -28.94
N LYS A 490 -21.32 -17.37 -28.60
CA LYS A 490 -21.69 -17.67 -27.21
C LYS A 490 -20.73 -18.69 -26.60
N ALA A 491 -20.20 -18.37 -25.44
CA ALA A 491 -19.33 -19.23 -24.66
C ALA A 491 -20.00 -19.63 -23.34
N GLU A 492 -19.78 -20.87 -22.93
CA GLU A 492 -20.16 -21.33 -21.61
C GLU A 492 -19.01 -21.11 -20.63
N ALA A 493 -19.36 -20.62 -19.45
CA ALA A 493 -18.42 -20.44 -18.35
C ALA A 493 -18.84 -21.30 -17.16
N THR A 494 -17.88 -21.94 -16.52
CA THR A 494 -18.11 -22.69 -15.28
C THR A 494 -17.96 -21.75 -14.09
N VAL A 495 -18.93 -21.76 -13.19
CA VAL A 495 -18.85 -20.96 -11.95
C VAL A 495 -18.07 -21.73 -10.90
N THR A 496 -16.96 -21.19 -10.44
CA THR A 496 -16.12 -21.77 -9.38
C THR A 496 -15.59 -20.67 -8.47
N GLU A 497 -15.80 -20.79 -7.17
CA GLU A 497 -15.27 -19.87 -6.14
C GLU A 497 -15.54 -18.38 -6.44
N GLY A 498 -16.70 -18.03 -6.98
CA GLY A 498 -17.07 -16.63 -7.31
C GLY A 498 -16.52 -16.12 -8.64
N TYR A 499 -15.95 -16.99 -9.47
CA TYR A 499 -15.46 -16.68 -10.81
C TYR A 499 -16.23 -17.41 -11.90
N TYR A 500 -16.38 -16.77 -13.05
CA TYR A 500 -16.78 -17.38 -14.30
C TYR A 500 -15.55 -17.78 -15.09
N THR A 501 -15.26 -19.07 -15.16
CA THR A 501 -14.07 -19.64 -15.77
C THR A 501 -14.35 -20.18 -17.16
N ILE A 502 -13.56 -19.73 -18.14
CA ILE A 502 -13.54 -20.24 -19.50
C ILE A 502 -12.20 -20.95 -19.72
N GLU A 503 -12.24 -22.27 -19.87
CA GLU A 503 -11.05 -23.08 -20.17
C GLU A 503 -11.02 -23.46 -21.66
N ARG A 504 -9.96 -23.06 -22.35
CA ARG A 504 -9.76 -23.42 -23.77
C ARG A 504 -8.30 -23.27 -24.21
N LYS A 505 -8.04 -23.66 -25.44
CA LYS A 505 -6.78 -23.33 -26.11
C LYS A 505 -6.92 -21.93 -26.73
N TRP A 506 -6.26 -20.97 -26.15
CA TRP A 506 -6.26 -19.57 -26.58
C TRP A 506 -5.29 -19.35 -27.74
N GLN A 507 -5.62 -18.46 -28.65
CA GLN A 507 -4.85 -18.10 -29.85
C GLN A 507 -4.77 -16.59 -29.98
N GLU A 508 -3.86 -16.13 -30.85
CA GLU A 508 -3.72 -14.71 -31.18
C GLU A 508 -5.06 -14.09 -31.58
N GLY A 509 -5.37 -12.92 -30.98
CA GLY A 509 -6.59 -12.17 -31.24
C GLY A 509 -7.87 -12.78 -30.66
N ASP A 510 -7.78 -13.82 -29.80
CA ASP A 510 -8.98 -14.30 -29.11
C ASP A 510 -9.51 -13.22 -28.18
N ALA A 511 -10.80 -12.88 -28.32
CA ALA A 511 -11.48 -11.89 -27.52
C ALA A 511 -12.60 -12.52 -26.71
N ILE A 512 -12.64 -12.20 -25.41
CA ILE A 512 -13.78 -12.48 -24.52
C ILE A 512 -14.63 -11.21 -24.46
N GLU A 513 -15.92 -11.36 -24.64
CA GLU A 513 -16.91 -10.30 -24.40
C GLU A 513 -17.79 -10.75 -23.24
N MET A 514 -17.91 -9.90 -22.22
CA MET A 514 -18.79 -10.10 -21.06
C MET A 514 -19.82 -8.96 -21.05
N THR A 515 -21.08 -9.31 -20.96
CA THR A 515 -22.19 -8.35 -20.98
C THR A 515 -23.20 -8.70 -19.90
#